data_8c27eb83f7d302ce306f206349e37837
#
_entry.id   8c27eb83f7d302ce306f206349e37837
#
_cell.length_a   1.000
_cell.length_b   1.000
_cell.length_c   1.000
_cell.angle_alpha   90.00
_cell.angle_beta   90.00
_cell.angle_gamma   90.00
#
_symmetry.space_group_name_H-M   'P 1'
#
loop_
_entity.id
_entity.type
_entity.pdbx_description
1 polymer ?
#
loop_
_entity_poly.entity_id
_entity_poly.type
_entity_poly.pdbx_seq_one_letter_code
_entity_poly.pdbx_strand_id
1 'polypeptide(L)'
;MKKKSLSNNFDQWQLAEIEALLLDRIEEFLDFLNIEYQCRHRRIDMACPVHGGDNITAVNLYLTGHTRAGHWVCNTHHCEKFFKPTLIGFVRGILSHRQFDWCEEGDKYTHFPKAVQFILDFLNKDYDEINVDYQDIEKRRFESKINSIFKEKEEKKQNKFIPRTKVKSSLQIPCQYYIDRGYSARILSEYDVGTSMRQGSPMQGRAVVPIYEETGKYMVGCSGRALNDNMKPKWMHSSGFDADRYLYNYWNAKKYIEETSCAILVEGPGDVWKLEDNGIHNSVAMFGTYLSESQKDLLDILGTMSLIVITDNDNAGKIGAESIMKQCGKTYRLFFPKLSRGDVGEMESDVITSEIKPIIESAVSSLQV
;
A
#
# COMPACT_ATOMS: atom_id res chain seq x y z
N MET A 1 -32.48 -22.15 25.99
CA MET A 1 -31.78 -23.31 25.36
C MET A 1 -30.29 -23.19 25.73
N LYS A 2 -29.68 -24.26 26.30
CA LYS A 2 -28.23 -24.23 26.59
C LYS A 2 -27.48 -24.31 25.26
N LYS A 3 -26.76 -23.23 24.87
CA LYS A 3 -25.86 -23.26 23.73
C LYS A 3 -24.83 -24.40 23.94
N LYS A 4 -24.70 -25.31 22.97
CA LYS A 4 -23.65 -26.33 22.99
C LYS A 4 -22.29 -25.63 22.94
N SER A 5 -21.36 -26.03 23.80
CA SER A 5 -19.96 -25.57 23.66
C SER A 5 -19.41 -26.10 22.35
N LEU A 6 -18.83 -25.24 21.52
CA LEU A 6 -18.17 -25.65 20.28
C LEU A 6 -17.06 -26.64 20.59
N SER A 7 -17.01 -27.74 19.81
CA SER A 7 -15.91 -28.71 19.85
C SER A 7 -14.62 -28.04 19.36
N ASN A 8 -13.45 -28.55 19.79
CA ASN A 8 -12.15 -28.05 19.29
C ASN A 8 -11.83 -28.44 17.85
N ASN A 9 -12.74 -29.12 17.16
CA ASN A 9 -12.56 -29.62 15.81
C ASN A 9 -13.34 -28.72 14.84
N PHE A 10 -12.64 -27.77 14.22
CA PHE A 10 -13.22 -26.84 13.26
C PHE A 10 -12.80 -27.22 11.85
N ASP A 11 -13.76 -27.22 10.94
CA ASP A 11 -13.49 -27.39 9.52
C ASP A 11 -12.88 -26.09 8.93
N GLN A 12 -11.79 -26.24 8.19
CA GLN A 12 -11.05 -25.11 7.62
C GLN A 12 -11.91 -24.25 6.69
N TRP A 13 -12.82 -24.87 5.95
CA TRP A 13 -13.67 -24.19 4.98
C TRP A 13 -14.80 -23.43 5.67
N GLN A 14 -15.39 -24.02 6.74
CA GLN A 14 -16.38 -23.30 7.54
C GLN A 14 -15.76 -22.08 8.23
N LEU A 15 -14.51 -22.17 8.71
CA LEU A 15 -13.80 -21.02 9.27
C LEU A 15 -13.57 -19.93 8.21
N ALA A 16 -13.20 -20.29 7.00
CA ALA A 16 -13.04 -19.33 5.90
C ALA A 16 -14.36 -18.65 5.53
N GLU A 17 -15.48 -19.38 5.55
CA GLU A 17 -16.81 -18.81 5.32
C GLU A 17 -17.24 -17.85 6.45
N ILE A 18 -16.94 -18.20 7.71
CA ILE A 18 -17.18 -17.31 8.86
C ILE A 18 -16.39 -16.00 8.71
N GLU A 19 -15.12 -16.08 8.29
CA GLU A 19 -14.29 -14.90 8.04
C GLU A 19 -14.82 -14.06 6.88
N ALA A 20 -15.32 -14.69 5.81
CA ALA A 20 -15.93 -14.00 4.67
C ALA A 20 -17.21 -13.26 5.08
N LEU A 21 -18.11 -13.93 5.81
CA LEU A 21 -19.34 -13.32 6.34
C LEU A 21 -19.06 -12.17 7.30
N LEU A 22 -18.01 -12.28 8.12
CA LEU A 22 -17.58 -11.21 9.01
C LEU A 22 -17.01 -10.03 8.21
N LEU A 23 -16.20 -10.32 7.18
CA LEU A 23 -15.61 -9.29 6.32
C LEU A 23 -16.67 -8.46 5.61
N ASP A 24 -17.73 -9.09 5.12
CA ASP A 24 -18.86 -8.40 4.48
C ASP A 24 -19.58 -7.42 5.42
N ARG A 25 -19.46 -7.61 6.72
CA ARG A 25 -20.06 -6.77 7.78
C ARG A 25 -19.04 -6.16 8.73
N ILE A 26 -17.82 -5.96 8.24
CA ILE A 26 -16.69 -5.57 9.11
C ILE A 26 -16.88 -4.20 9.75
N GLU A 27 -17.43 -3.23 9.02
CA GLU A 27 -17.71 -1.89 9.57
C GLU A 27 -18.75 -1.96 10.67
N GLU A 28 -19.87 -2.68 10.46
CA GLU A 28 -20.89 -2.92 11.50
C GLU A 28 -20.29 -3.61 12.74
N PHE A 29 -19.35 -4.52 12.51
CA PHE A 29 -18.68 -5.23 13.61
C PHE A 29 -17.75 -4.32 14.41
N LEU A 30 -17.00 -3.44 13.74
CA LEU A 30 -16.14 -2.46 14.40
C LEU A 30 -16.98 -1.45 15.19
N ASP A 31 -18.10 -0.98 14.64
CA ASP A 31 -19.06 -0.11 15.32
C ASP A 31 -19.67 -0.81 16.55
N PHE A 32 -20.09 -2.08 16.41
CA PHE A 32 -20.58 -2.92 17.53
C PHE A 32 -19.54 -3.04 18.65
N LEU A 33 -18.27 -3.07 18.32
CA LEU A 33 -17.17 -3.09 19.27
C LEU A 33 -16.78 -1.69 19.79
N ASN A 34 -17.40 -0.60 19.34
CA ASN A 34 -17.00 0.78 19.62
C ASN A 34 -15.52 1.04 19.35
N ILE A 35 -15.02 0.58 18.20
CA ILE A 35 -13.65 0.82 17.73
C ILE A 35 -13.69 1.96 16.72
N GLU A 36 -12.94 3.03 16.97
CA GLU A 36 -12.77 4.14 16.03
C GLU A 36 -11.86 3.70 14.88
N TYR A 37 -12.28 3.97 13.64
CA TYR A 37 -11.53 3.59 12.44
C TYR A 37 -11.66 4.60 11.31
N GLN A 38 -10.78 4.51 10.33
CA GLN A 38 -10.80 5.28 9.09
C GLN A 38 -10.84 4.34 7.88
N CYS A 39 -11.92 4.42 7.11
CA CYS A 39 -12.00 3.70 5.84
C CYS A 39 -11.05 4.31 4.82
N ARG A 40 -10.21 3.46 4.21
CA ARG A 40 -9.42 3.73 3.01
C ARG A 40 -9.96 2.90 1.87
N HIS A 41 -9.48 3.15 0.67
CA HIS A 41 -9.99 2.47 -0.53
C HIS A 41 -10.03 0.92 -0.41
N ARG A 42 -8.97 0.31 0.13
CA ARG A 42 -8.85 -1.17 0.22
C ARG A 42 -8.56 -1.68 1.62
N ARG A 43 -8.57 -0.81 2.60
CA ARG A 43 -8.26 -1.16 3.98
C ARG A 43 -8.95 -0.23 4.97
N ILE A 44 -9.00 -0.67 6.18
CA ILE A 44 -9.39 0.13 7.33
C ILE A 44 -8.15 0.37 8.18
N ASP A 45 -7.87 1.63 8.51
CA ASP A 45 -6.81 2.03 9.42
C ASP A 45 -7.42 2.36 10.79
N MET A 46 -6.78 1.91 11.89
CA MET A 46 -7.26 2.17 13.25
C MET A 46 -6.13 2.10 14.27
N ALA A 47 -6.37 2.65 15.45
CA ALA A 47 -5.56 2.36 16.63
C ALA A 47 -5.65 0.87 16.97
N CYS A 48 -4.58 0.28 17.52
CA CYS A 48 -4.59 -1.16 17.72
C CYS A 48 -5.48 -1.55 18.90
N PRO A 49 -6.62 -2.23 18.68
CA PRO A 49 -7.52 -2.64 19.76
C PRO A 49 -7.04 -3.91 20.47
N VAL A 50 -5.89 -4.46 20.06
CA VAL A 50 -5.32 -5.70 20.61
C VAL A 50 -4.33 -5.42 21.72
N HIS A 51 -3.50 -4.37 21.61
CA HIS A 51 -2.59 -3.96 22.69
C HIS A 51 -2.93 -2.58 23.29
N GLY A 52 -4.09 -1.99 22.91
CA GLY A 52 -4.55 -0.72 23.47
C GLY A 52 -3.74 0.52 23.05
N GLY A 53 -3.14 0.52 21.86
CA GLY A 53 -2.38 1.65 21.35
C GLY A 53 -3.27 2.82 20.88
N ASP A 54 -2.71 4.03 20.87
CA ASP A 54 -3.38 5.30 20.51
C ASP A 54 -3.07 5.78 19.07
N ASN A 55 -2.12 5.13 18.39
CA ASN A 55 -1.77 5.48 17.02
C ASN A 55 -2.86 5.02 16.04
N ILE A 56 -3.62 5.96 15.49
CA ILE A 56 -4.76 5.72 14.59
C ILE A 56 -4.40 5.04 13.26
N THR A 57 -3.11 4.85 12.95
CA THR A 57 -2.62 4.14 11.77
C THR A 57 -1.84 2.87 12.12
N ALA A 58 -1.91 2.43 13.39
CA ALA A 58 -1.15 1.28 13.87
C ALA A 58 -1.62 -0.04 13.23
N VAL A 59 -2.92 -0.21 13.01
CA VAL A 59 -3.48 -1.40 12.37
C VAL A 59 -3.98 -1.08 10.99
N ASN A 60 -3.59 -1.93 10.04
CA ASN A 60 -4.16 -1.98 8.71
C ASN A 60 -4.95 -3.29 8.56
N LEU A 61 -6.25 -3.19 8.34
CA LEU A 61 -7.13 -4.31 8.03
C LEU A 61 -7.52 -4.25 6.55
N TYR A 62 -7.14 -5.25 5.77
CA TYR A 62 -7.30 -5.28 4.32
C TYR A 62 -8.69 -5.82 3.94
N LEU A 63 -9.44 -5.05 3.15
CA LEU A 63 -10.80 -5.38 2.70
C LEU A 63 -10.82 -6.15 1.40
N THR A 64 -9.79 -5.99 0.56
CA THR A 64 -9.71 -6.57 -0.78
C THR A 64 -8.31 -7.10 -1.07
N GLY A 65 -8.19 -7.94 -2.11
CA GLY A 65 -6.92 -8.53 -2.54
C GLY A 65 -6.96 -10.06 -2.47
N HIS A 66 -6.36 -10.72 -3.47
CA HIS A 66 -6.46 -12.18 -3.66
C HIS A 66 -5.91 -13.00 -2.49
N THR A 67 -4.95 -12.45 -1.74
CA THR A 67 -4.28 -13.12 -0.61
C THR A 67 -4.40 -12.36 0.70
N ARG A 68 -5.01 -11.17 0.72
CA ARG A 68 -5.01 -10.26 1.87
C ARG A 68 -6.38 -9.83 2.38
N ALA A 69 -7.47 -10.08 1.63
CA ALA A 69 -8.81 -9.76 2.12
C ALA A 69 -9.06 -10.47 3.47
N GLY A 70 -9.46 -9.70 4.47
CA GLY A 70 -9.60 -10.18 5.85
C GLY A 70 -8.30 -10.33 6.64
N HIS A 71 -7.13 -9.99 6.07
CA HIS A 71 -5.88 -9.96 6.82
C HIS A 71 -5.69 -8.62 7.53
N TRP A 72 -5.03 -8.67 8.67
CA TRP A 72 -4.67 -7.48 9.42
C TRP A 72 -3.20 -7.51 9.86
N VAL A 73 -2.63 -6.33 10.06
CA VAL A 73 -1.24 -6.16 10.52
C VAL A 73 -1.20 -5.03 11.54
N CYS A 74 -0.52 -5.23 12.65
CA CYS A 74 -0.19 -4.20 13.63
C CYS A 74 1.25 -3.72 13.39
N ASN A 75 1.41 -2.50 12.90
CA ASN A 75 2.71 -1.94 12.52
C ASN A 75 3.58 -1.51 13.73
N THR A 76 3.04 -1.54 14.95
CA THR A 76 3.75 -1.13 16.16
C THR A 76 4.24 -2.31 17.00
N HIS A 77 3.35 -3.24 17.35
CA HIS A 77 3.64 -4.38 18.23
C HIS A 77 3.56 -5.75 17.55
N HIS A 78 3.23 -5.79 16.25
CA HIS A 78 3.11 -7.03 15.48
C HIS A 78 2.21 -8.08 16.14
N CYS A 79 1.08 -7.65 16.71
CA CYS A 79 0.14 -8.51 17.44
C CYS A 79 -0.39 -9.66 16.58
N GLU A 80 -0.44 -9.49 15.25
CA GLU A 80 -0.82 -10.53 14.30
C GLU A 80 0.11 -11.74 14.32
N LYS A 81 1.36 -11.59 14.73
CA LYS A 81 2.29 -12.73 14.86
C LYS A 81 1.84 -13.71 15.94
N PHE A 82 1.26 -13.20 17.03
CA PHE A 82 0.70 -14.02 18.11
C PHE A 82 -0.70 -14.57 17.80
N PHE A 83 -1.61 -13.71 17.32
CA PHE A 83 -3.01 -14.08 17.08
C PHE A 83 -3.30 -14.61 15.68
N LYS A 84 -2.35 -14.55 14.75
CA LYS A 84 -2.44 -14.77 13.30
C LYS A 84 -3.10 -13.61 12.55
N PRO A 85 -2.71 -13.36 11.30
CA PRO A 85 -3.19 -12.22 10.51
C PRO A 85 -4.60 -12.46 9.89
N THR A 86 -5.47 -13.23 10.51
CA THR A 86 -6.83 -13.52 10.04
C THR A 86 -7.88 -12.76 10.85
N LEU A 87 -9.12 -12.62 10.36
CA LEU A 87 -10.18 -11.95 11.09
C LEU A 87 -10.51 -12.63 12.41
N ILE A 88 -10.53 -13.96 12.45
CA ILE A 88 -10.71 -14.70 13.71
C ILE A 88 -9.57 -14.40 14.68
N GLY A 89 -8.33 -14.31 14.15
CA GLY A 89 -7.16 -13.91 14.93
C GLY A 89 -7.28 -12.49 15.48
N PHE A 90 -7.77 -11.55 14.68
CA PHE A 90 -8.03 -10.17 15.08
C PHE A 90 -9.06 -10.09 16.22
N VAL A 91 -10.19 -10.72 16.05
CA VAL A 91 -11.24 -10.78 17.08
C VAL A 91 -10.73 -11.44 18.38
N ARG A 92 -9.95 -12.52 18.24
CA ARG A 92 -9.31 -13.19 19.38
C ARG A 92 -8.39 -12.23 20.14
N GLY A 93 -7.61 -11.42 19.44
CA GLY A 93 -6.75 -10.40 20.03
C GLY A 93 -7.54 -9.34 20.78
N ILE A 94 -8.60 -8.78 20.16
CA ILE A 94 -9.49 -7.80 20.78
C ILE A 94 -10.12 -8.34 22.07
N LEU A 95 -10.65 -9.56 22.01
CA LEU A 95 -11.25 -10.20 23.18
C LEU A 95 -10.24 -10.48 24.29
N SER A 96 -8.99 -10.79 23.92
CA SER A 96 -7.90 -11.00 24.87
C SER A 96 -7.56 -9.72 25.63
N HIS A 97 -7.44 -8.61 24.91
CA HIS A 97 -7.22 -7.30 25.53
C HIS A 97 -8.39 -6.93 26.45
N ARG A 98 -9.63 -7.03 25.98
CA ARG A 98 -10.83 -6.63 26.76
C ARG A 98 -11.10 -7.49 28.00
N GLN A 99 -10.71 -8.77 27.98
CA GLN A 99 -10.98 -9.69 29.10
C GLN A 99 -9.81 -9.83 30.06
N PHE A 100 -8.59 -9.64 29.61
CA PHE A 100 -7.38 -9.97 30.35
C PHE A 100 -6.31 -8.89 30.28
N ASP A 101 -6.61 -7.72 29.71
CA ASP A 101 -5.66 -6.62 29.46
C ASP A 101 -4.40 -7.08 28.71
N TRP A 102 -4.58 -8.02 27.75
CA TRP A 102 -3.47 -8.53 26.97
C TRP A 102 -2.76 -7.40 26.21
N CYS A 103 -1.45 -7.32 26.32
CA CYS A 103 -0.60 -6.36 25.61
C CYS A 103 0.67 -6.98 25.02
N GLU A 104 1.15 -8.14 25.51
CA GLU A 104 2.33 -8.80 25.02
C GLU A 104 2.27 -10.34 25.12
N GLU A 105 3.22 -11.00 24.46
CA GLU A 105 3.35 -12.46 24.52
C GLU A 105 3.67 -12.92 25.96
N GLY A 106 2.88 -13.86 26.48
CA GLY A 106 2.95 -14.34 27.88
C GLY A 106 1.71 -14.00 28.71
N ASP A 107 0.96 -12.99 28.30
CA ASP A 107 -0.30 -12.62 28.95
C ASP A 107 -1.40 -13.66 28.72
N LYS A 108 -2.41 -13.64 29.60
CA LYS A 108 -3.63 -14.44 29.41
C LYS A 108 -4.35 -13.99 28.15
N TYR A 109 -4.89 -14.93 27.40
CA TYR A 109 -5.58 -14.67 26.14
C TYR A 109 -6.84 -15.51 25.97
N THR A 110 -7.71 -15.04 25.11
CA THR A 110 -8.96 -15.71 24.74
C THR A 110 -8.65 -16.94 23.87
N HIS A 111 -9.27 -18.08 24.17
CA HIS A 111 -9.13 -19.30 23.37
C HIS A 111 -9.89 -19.20 22.04
N PHE A 112 -9.36 -19.85 21.03
CA PHE A 112 -9.85 -19.81 19.63
C PHE A 112 -11.37 -20.10 19.51
N PRO A 113 -11.94 -21.17 20.15
CA PRO A 113 -13.38 -21.45 20.06
C PRO A 113 -14.27 -20.30 20.57
N LYS A 114 -13.79 -19.55 21.58
CA LYS A 114 -14.53 -18.39 22.08
C LYS A 114 -14.61 -17.23 21.07
N ALA A 115 -13.53 -17.00 20.34
CA ALA A 115 -13.53 -15.99 19.30
C ALA A 115 -14.46 -16.38 18.14
N VAL A 116 -14.45 -17.64 17.72
CA VAL A 116 -15.38 -18.16 16.71
C VAL A 116 -16.82 -18.02 17.19
N GLN A 117 -17.12 -18.42 18.44
CA GLN A 117 -18.48 -18.28 18.98
C GLN A 117 -18.93 -16.81 19.03
N PHE A 118 -18.05 -15.91 19.43
CA PHE A 118 -18.36 -14.48 19.48
C PHE A 118 -18.72 -13.91 18.11
N ILE A 119 -17.99 -14.33 17.06
CA ILE A 119 -18.30 -13.95 15.67
C ILE A 119 -19.65 -14.51 15.24
N LEU A 120 -19.91 -15.79 15.52
CA LEU A 120 -21.19 -16.42 15.19
C LEU A 120 -22.37 -15.77 15.90
N ASP A 121 -22.19 -15.39 17.17
CA ASP A 121 -23.20 -14.65 17.92
C ASP A 121 -23.52 -13.28 17.30
N PHE A 122 -22.49 -12.55 16.83
CA PHE A 122 -22.66 -11.30 16.09
C PHE A 122 -23.37 -11.52 14.74
N LEU A 123 -23.00 -12.58 14.02
CA LEU A 123 -23.62 -12.94 12.74
C LEU A 123 -25.03 -13.51 12.89
N ASN A 124 -25.45 -13.81 14.11
CA ASN A 124 -26.68 -14.53 14.44
C ASN A 124 -26.82 -15.87 13.69
N LYS A 125 -25.75 -16.67 13.70
CA LYS A 125 -25.65 -17.98 13.07
C LYS A 125 -25.13 -19.03 14.04
N ASP A 126 -25.54 -20.29 13.84
CA ASP A 126 -24.94 -21.45 14.50
C ASP A 126 -23.86 -22.06 13.60
N TYR A 127 -22.81 -22.65 14.20
CA TYR A 127 -21.71 -23.25 13.46
C TYR A 127 -22.17 -24.35 12.48
N ASP A 128 -23.14 -25.16 12.90
CA ASP A 128 -23.72 -26.23 12.06
C ASP A 128 -24.54 -25.70 10.86
N GLU A 129 -24.89 -24.41 10.87
CA GLU A 129 -25.61 -23.73 9.78
C GLU A 129 -24.68 -23.12 8.72
N ILE A 130 -23.36 -23.14 8.99
CA ILE A 130 -22.38 -22.64 8.02
C ILE A 130 -22.20 -23.66 6.91
N ASN A 131 -22.93 -23.45 5.82
CA ASN A 131 -22.81 -24.24 4.60
C ASN A 131 -21.69 -23.70 3.72
N VAL A 132 -20.79 -24.56 3.28
CA VAL A 132 -19.71 -24.22 2.35
C VAL A 132 -20.14 -24.60 0.94
N ASP A 133 -20.53 -23.62 0.14
CA ASP A 133 -20.68 -23.78 -1.30
C ASP A 133 -19.43 -23.22 -2.01
N TYR A 134 -18.64 -24.11 -2.61
CA TYR A 134 -17.39 -23.76 -3.30
C TYR A 134 -17.64 -22.82 -4.48
N GLN A 135 -18.78 -22.92 -5.18
CA GLN A 135 -19.11 -22.05 -6.29
C GLN A 135 -19.49 -20.65 -5.81
N ASP A 136 -20.12 -20.55 -4.63
CA ASP A 136 -20.46 -19.25 -4.01
C ASP A 136 -19.21 -18.51 -3.51
N ILE A 137 -18.20 -19.20 -3.00
CA ILE A 137 -16.95 -18.56 -2.57
C ILE A 137 -16.23 -17.91 -3.76
N GLU A 138 -16.13 -18.61 -4.89
CA GLU A 138 -15.54 -18.04 -6.12
C GLU A 138 -16.40 -16.89 -6.69
N LYS A 139 -17.71 -17.04 -6.67
CA LYS A 139 -18.65 -16.02 -7.13
C LYS A 139 -18.59 -14.76 -6.27
N ARG A 140 -18.56 -14.87 -4.94
CA ARG A 140 -18.39 -13.72 -4.02
C ARG A 140 -17.04 -13.04 -4.18
N ARG A 141 -15.96 -13.80 -4.40
CA ARG A 141 -14.64 -13.24 -4.74
C ARG A 141 -14.69 -12.45 -6.04
N PHE A 142 -15.41 -12.95 -7.04
CA PHE A 142 -15.61 -12.29 -8.33
C PHE A 142 -16.51 -11.04 -8.19
N GLU A 143 -17.61 -11.14 -7.45
CA GLU A 143 -18.53 -10.01 -7.18
C GLU A 143 -17.87 -8.92 -6.34
N SER A 144 -17.09 -9.28 -5.33
CA SER A 144 -16.27 -8.34 -4.55
C SER A 144 -15.28 -7.60 -5.44
N LYS A 145 -14.64 -8.31 -6.38
CA LYS A 145 -13.73 -7.70 -7.36
C LYS A 145 -14.46 -6.75 -8.30
N ILE A 146 -15.65 -7.12 -8.77
CA ILE A 146 -16.51 -6.26 -9.61
C ILE A 146 -17.00 -5.04 -8.83
N ASN A 147 -17.48 -5.22 -7.61
CA ASN A 147 -17.98 -4.14 -6.78
C ASN A 147 -16.87 -3.14 -6.41
N SER A 148 -15.62 -3.60 -6.21
CA SER A 148 -14.48 -2.71 -6.03
C SER A 148 -14.23 -1.83 -7.26
N ILE A 149 -14.36 -2.39 -8.46
CA ILE A 149 -14.21 -1.66 -9.74
C ILE A 149 -15.34 -0.61 -9.91
N PHE A 150 -16.57 -0.94 -9.51
CA PHE A 150 -17.69 0.01 -9.59
C PHE A 150 -17.61 1.10 -8.52
N LYS A 151 -17.23 0.78 -7.28
CA LYS A 151 -16.93 1.77 -6.22
C LYS A 151 -15.82 2.73 -6.64
N GLU A 152 -14.78 2.24 -7.30
CA GLU A 152 -13.71 3.09 -7.87
C GLU A 152 -14.25 4.15 -8.84
N LYS A 153 -15.27 3.83 -9.64
CA LYS A 153 -15.88 4.80 -10.56
C LYS A 153 -16.69 5.87 -9.83
N GLU A 154 -17.31 5.56 -8.69
CA GLU A 154 -18.07 6.52 -7.89
C GLU A 154 -17.17 7.41 -7.02
N GLU A 155 -16.10 6.88 -6.43
CA GLU A 155 -15.14 7.65 -5.64
C GLU A 155 -14.29 8.60 -6.49
N LYS A 156 -14.05 8.30 -7.78
CA LYS A 156 -13.43 9.23 -8.73
C LYS A 156 -14.20 10.58 -8.84
N LYS A 157 -15.45 10.63 -8.42
CA LYS A 157 -16.26 11.89 -8.35
C LYS A 157 -15.99 12.75 -7.11
N GLN A 158 -15.32 12.24 -6.06
CA GLN A 158 -15.12 12.96 -4.80
C GLN A 158 -13.70 13.54 -4.59
N ASN A 159 -12.71 13.15 -5.37
CA ASN A 159 -11.37 13.72 -5.25
C ASN A 159 -11.34 15.15 -5.78
N LYS A 160 -11.02 16.12 -4.91
CA LYS A 160 -10.75 17.50 -5.32
C LYS A 160 -9.44 17.54 -6.10
N PHE A 161 -9.54 17.39 -7.41
CA PHE A 161 -8.41 17.56 -8.32
C PHE A 161 -7.93 19.01 -8.27
N ILE A 162 -6.66 19.23 -7.91
CA ILE A 162 -6.05 20.55 -7.89
C ILE A 162 -5.30 20.75 -9.20
N PRO A 163 -5.65 21.75 -10.03
CA PRO A 163 -4.94 22.03 -11.28
C PRO A 163 -3.44 22.21 -11.04
N ARG A 164 -2.60 21.62 -11.89
CA ARG A 164 -1.14 21.72 -11.81
C ARG A 164 -0.63 23.17 -11.77
N THR A 165 -1.28 24.07 -12.50
CA THR A 165 -0.96 25.50 -12.47
C THR A 165 -1.11 26.11 -11.08
N LYS A 166 -2.13 25.69 -10.32
CA LYS A 166 -2.35 26.12 -8.94
C LYS A 166 -1.32 25.53 -7.97
N VAL A 167 -0.87 24.30 -8.23
CA VAL A 167 0.20 23.68 -7.46
C VAL A 167 1.48 24.49 -7.63
N LYS A 168 1.88 24.78 -8.88
CA LYS A 168 3.08 25.56 -9.20
C LYS A 168 3.08 26.93 -8.49
N SER A 169 1.95 27.62 -8.48
CA SER A 169 1.86 28.94 -7.84
C SER A 169 1.81 28.89 -6.30
N SER A 170 1.60 27.72 -5.71
CA SER A 170 1.49 27.54 -4.25
C SER A 170 2.77 27.07 -3.56
N LEU A 171 3.79 26.71 -4.34
CA LEU A 171 5.06 26.19 -3.86
C LEU A 171 6.23 27.06 -4.31
N GLN A 172 7.25 27.16 -3.49
CA GLN A 172 8.54 27.71 -3.89
C GLN A 172 9.33 26.61 -4.59
N ILE A 173 9.39 26.67 -5.91
CA ILE A 173 10.02 25.69 -6.79
C ILE A 173 11.28 26.33 -7.42
N PRO A 174 12.39 25.59 -7.54
CA PRO A 174 12.64 24.23 -7.03
C PRO A 174 12.90 24.21 -5.51
N CYS A 175 12.72 23.04 -4.90
CA CYS A 175 12.97 22.84 -3.48
C CYS A 175 14.49 22.82 -3.18
N GLN A 176 14.98 23.80 -2.43
CA GLN A 176 16.41 23.92 -2.09
C GLN A 176 16.96 22.69 -1.36
N TYR A 177 16.17 22.11 -0.46
CA TYR A 177 16.54 20.90 0.27
C TYR A 177 17.00 19.75 -0.63
N TYR A 178 16.34 19.54 -1.77
CA TYR A 178 16.70 18.51 -2.71
C TYR A 178 17.86 18.92 -3.63
N ILE A 179 18.02 20.21 -3.94
CA ILE A 179 19.22 20.71 -4.62
C ILE A 179 20.47 20.41 -3.78
N ASP A 180 20.42 20.71 -2.48
CA ASP A 180 21.51 20.47 -1.56
C ASP A 180 21.86 18.96 -1.41
N ARG A 181 20.92 18.09 -1.78
CA ARG A 181 21.09 16.63 -1.85
C ARG A 181 21.49 16.10 -3.23
N GLY A 182 21.84 16.98 -4.16
CA GLY A 182 22.39 16.63 -5.48
C GLY A 182 21.35 16.29 -6.56
N TYR A 183 20.09 16.73 -6.40
CA TYR A 183 19.10 16.65 -7.48
C TYR A 183 19.13 17.93 -8.32
N SER A 184 18.97 17.78 -9.66
CA SER A 184 19.03 18.93 -10.55
C SER A 184 17.82 19.86 -10.40
N ALA A 185 18.07 21.19 -10.44
CA ALA A 185 17.01 22.19 -10.40
C ALA A 185 16.02 22.03 -11.56
N ARG A 186 16.50 21.55 -12.72
CA ARG A 186 15.68 21.26 -13.89
C ARG A 186 14.62 20.21 -13.57
N ILE A 187 15.03 19.06 -13.08
CA ILE A 187 14.13 17.95 -12.74
C ILE A 187 13.15 18.36 -11.65
N LEU A 188 13.62 18.97 -10.57
CA LEU A 188 12.74 19.41 -9.48
C LEU A 188 11.67 20.40 -9.98
N SER A 189 12.02 21.28 -10.92
CA SER A 189 11.07 22.22 -11.54
C SER A 189 10.09 21.53 -12.48
N GLU A 190 10.53 20.52 -13.21
CA GLU A 190 9.69 19.73 -14.10
C GLU A 190 8.62 18.94 -13.32
N TYR A 191 8.99 18.38 -12.17
CA TYR A 191 8.10 17.64 -11.29
C TYR A 191 7.37 18.50 -10.25
N ASP A 192 7.53 19.84 -10.33
CA ASP A 192 6.91 20.82 -9.43
C ASP A 192 7.26 20.61 -7.96
N VAL A 193 8.46 20.10 -7.67
CA VAL A 193 8.93 19.84 -6.32
C VAL A 193 9.37 21.14 -5.66
N GLY A 194 8.68 21.52 -4.61
CA GLY A 194 8.89 22.80 -3.97
C GLY A 194 8.72 22.77 -2.46
N THR A 195 8.89 23.94 -1.83
CA THR A 195 8.66 24.12 -0.40
C THR A 195 7.33 24.82 -0.19
N SER A 196 6.48 24.29 0.70
CA SER A 196 5.22 24.94 1.06
C SER A 196 5.44 26.02 2.13
N MET A 197 5.14 27.26 1.77
CA MET A 197 5.20 28.41 2.68
C MET A 197 3.82 28.80 3.24
N ARG A 198 2.75 28.10 2.85
CA ARG A 198 1.38 28.39 3.26
C ARG A 198 1.20 28.17 4.75
N GLN A 199 0.95 29.26 5.50
CA GLN A 199 0.69 29.21 6.94
C GLN A 199 -0.56 28.38 7.25
N GLY A 200 -0.48 27.58 8.34
CA GLY A 200 -1.57 26.70 8.78
C GLY A 200 -1.82 25.46 7.91
N SER A 201 -1.00 25.26 6.87
CA SER A 201 -1.07 24.01 6.08
C SER A 201 -0.31 22.87 6.78
N PRO A 202 -0.81 21.62 6.78
CA PRO A 202 -0.04 20.46 7.25
C PRO A 202 1.31 20.28 6.52
N MET A 203 1.42 20.83 5.29
CA MET A 203 2.65 20.80 4.48
C MET A 203 3.56 22.02 4.71
N GLN A 204 3.21 22.93 5.62
CA GLN A 204 4.02 24.11 5.89
C GLN A 204 5.45 23.72 6.31
N GLY A 205 6.45 24.35 5.70
CA GLY A 205 7.86 24.11 5.99
C GLY A 205 8.36 22.73 5.59
N ARG A 206 7.64 22.01 4.71
CA ARG A 206 8.05 20.71 4.16
C ARG A 206 8.47 20.84 2.70
N ALA A 207 9.40 19.99 2.29
CA ALA A 207 9.63 19.72 0.88
C ALA A 207 8.43 18.92 0.37
N VAL A 208 7.70 19.51 -0.57
CA VAL A 208 6.45 18.94 -1.12
C VAL A 208 6.70 18.34 -2.47
N VAL A 209 6.30 17.10 -2.61
CA VAL A 209 6.35 16.30 -3.84
C VAL A 209 4.92 16.09 -4.32
N PRO A 210 4.46 16.82 -5.35
CA PRO A 210 3.13 16.64 -5.93
C PRO A 210 2.99 15.30 -6.63
N ILE A 211 1.81 14.70 -6.56
CA ILE A 211 1.47 13.44 -7.22
C ILE A 211 0.31 13.72 -8.18
N TYR A 212 0.53 13.45 -9.46
CA TYR A 212 -0.42 13.75 -10.52
C TYR A 212 -1.15 12.50 -11.00
N GLU A 213 -2.40 12.70 -11.45
CA GLU A 213 -3.16 11.67 -12.16
C GLU A 213 -2.57 11.40 -13.55
N GLU A 214 -3.12 10.44 -14.27
CA GLU A 214 -2.60 9.89 -15.53
C GLU A 214 -2.35 10.91 -16.67
N THR A 215 -3.00 12.08 -16.63
CA THR A 215 -2.79 13.13 -17.65
C THR A 215 -1.72 14.16 -17.23
N GLY A 216 -1.29 14.15 -15.97
CA GLY A 216 -0.36 15.11 -15.41
C GLY A 216 -0.93 16.52 -15.23
N LYS A 217 -2.23 16.73 -15.43
CA LYS A 217 -2.90 18.04 -15.36
C LYS A 217 -3.41 18.39 -13.97
N TYR A 218 -3.71 17.37 -13.17
CA TYR A 218 -4.31 17.54 -11.85
C TYR A 218 -3.54 16.78 -10.78
N MET A 219 -3.27 17.42 -9.67
CA MET A 219 -2.70 16.80 -8.49
C MET A 219 -3.79 16.05 -7.73
N VAL A 220 -3.53 14.76 -7.43
CA VAL A 220 -4.39 13.86 -6.64
C VAL A 220 -3.97 13.80 -5.18
N GLY A 221 -2.75 14.16 -4.88
CA GLY A 221 -2.18 14.22 -3.54
C GLY A 221 -0.76 14.75 -3.56
N CYS A 222 -0.14 14.82 -2.40
CA CYS A 222 1.27 15.13 -2.29
C CYS A 222 1.92 14.42 -1.10
N SER A 223 3.22 14.21 -1.18
CA SER A 223 4.06 13.78 -0.07
C SER A 223 4.87 14.97 0.45
N GLY A 224 5.01 15.09 1.76
CA GLY A 224 5.77 16.15 2.41
C GLY A 224 6.91 15.62 3.25
N ARG A 225 8.16 15.92 2.89
CA ARG A 225 9.35 15.57 3.66
C ARG A 225 9.64 16.66 4.70
N ALA A 226 9.87 16.27 5.95
CA ALA A 226 10.35 17.19 6.98
C ALA A 226 11.73 17.75 6.60
N LEU A 227 11.88 19.09 6.71
CA LEU A 227 13.12 19.80 6.36
C LEU A 227 14.12 19.83 7.53
N ASN A 228 13.70 19.46 8.73
CA ASN A 228 14.55 19.36 9.91
C ASN A 228 14.11 18.18 10.79
N ASP A 229 14.99 17.72 11.67
CA ASP A 229 14.80 16.54 12.51
C ASP A 229 13.74 16.73 13.62
N ASN A 230 13.42 17.98 13.97
CA ASN A 230 12.39 18.29 14.96
C ASN A 230 10.98 18.16 14.40
N MET A 231 10.82 18.13 13.08
CA MET A 231 9.54 18.02 12.41
C MET A 231 9.15 16.56 12.24
N LYS A 232 8.09 16.14 12.93
CA LYS A 232 7.53 14.77 12.85
C LYS A 232 6.17 14.79 12.17
N PRO A 233 5.77 13.72 11.46
CA PRO A 233 6.62 12.60 11.01
C PRO A 233 7.62 13.04 9.92
N LYS A 234 8.66 12.24 9.68
CA LYS A 234 9.69 12.49 8.65
C LYS A 234 9.08 12.62 7.25
N TRP A 235 8.14 11.73 6.93
CA TRP A 235 7.32 11.75 5.72
C TRP A 235 5.84 11.75 6.09
N MET A 236 5.03 12.46 5.34
CA MET A 236 3.58 12.41 5.46
C MET A 236 2.93 12.62 4.08
N HIS A 237 1.80 12.00 3.87
CA HIS A 237 0.95 12.29 2.72
C HIS A 237 -0.13 13.32 3.04
N SER A 238 -0.65 13.98 2.00
CA SER A 238 -1.82 14.85 2.15
C SER A 238 -3.04 14.04 2.60
N SER A 239 -3.91 14.67 3.39
CA SER A 239 -5.14 14.02 3.86
C SER A 239 -5.99 13.52 2.69
N GLY A 240 -6.46 12.28 2.78
CA GLY A 240 -7.27 11.64 1.75
C GLY A 240 -6.50 11.08 0.56
N PHE A 241 -5.17 11.24 0.50
CA PHE A 241 -4.36 10.57 -0.51
C PHE A 241 -4.07 9.12 -0.10
N ASP A 242 -4.39 8.21 -0.99
CA ASP A 242 -4.14 6.78 -0.85
C ASP A 242 -3.00 6.36 -1.80
N ALA A 243 -1.78 6.20 -1.25
CA ALA A 243 -0.58 5.87 -2.01
C ALA A 243 -0.69 4.54 -2.76
N ASP A 244 -1.46 3.59 -2.23
CA ASP A 244 -1.63 2.26 -2.82
C ASP A 244 -2.37 2.29 -4.17
N ARG A 245 -3.01 3.42 -4.51
CA ARG A 245 -3.75 3.59 -5.78
C ARG A 245 -2.94 4.20 -6.90
N TYR A 246 -1.77 4.73 -6.62
CA TYR A 246 -1.01 5.54 -7.56
C TYR A 246 0.43 5.03 -7.66
N LEU A 247 1.00 5.18 -8.86
CA LEU A 247 2.43 5.11 -9.08
C LEU A 247 2.94 6.53 -9.32
N TYR A 248 3.99 6.93 -8.59
CA TYR A 248 4.64 8.20 -8.86
C TYR A 248 5.23 8.20 -10.26
N ASN A 249 5.15 9.32 -10.96
CA ASN A 249 5.61 9.48 -12.35
C ASN A 249 4.78 8.74 -13.42
N TYR A 250 3.67 8.11 -13.07
CA TYR A 250 2.85 7.38 -14.04
C TYR A 250 2.47 8.22 -15.26
N TRP A 251 2.08 9.50 -15.06
CA TRP A 251 1.65 10.44 -16.08
C TRP A 251 2.70 10.70 -17.17
N ASN A 252 3.98 10.67 -16.82
CA ASN A 252 5.10 10.92 -17.74
C ASN A 252 5.66 9.60 -18.29
N ALA A 253 5.83 8.58 -17.43
CA ALA A 253 6.43 7.31 -17.78
C ALA A 253 5.56 6.46 -18.72
N LYS A 254 4.21 6.62 -18.68
CA LYS A 254 3.29 5.73 -19.37
C LYS A 254 3.60 5.57 -20.86
N LYS A 255 3.88 6.65 -21.60
CA LYS A 255 4.20 6.57 -23.02
C LYS A 255 5.46 5.76 -23.32
N TYR A 256 6.47 5.88 -22.47
CA TYR A 256 7.73 5.14 -22.64
C TYR A 256 7.58 3.67 -22.24
N ILE A 257 6.73 3.37 -21.26
CA ILE A 257 6.40 2.00 -20.87
C ILE A 257 5.59 1.33 -21.98
N GLU A 258 4.59 2.01 -22.55
CA GLU A 258 3.79 1.52 -23.69
C GLU A 258 4.66 1.25 -24.92
N GLU A 259 5.61 2.13 -25.23
CA GLU A 259 6.54 1.98 -26.35
C GLU A 259 7.51 0.81 -26.19
N THR A 260 7.98 0.55 -24.97
CA THR A 260 9.01 -0.46 -24.70
C THR A 260 8.48 -1.74 -24.08
N SER A 261 7.22 -1.77 -23.61
CA SER A 261 6.63 -2.81 -22.76
C SER A 261 7.48 -3.15 -21.52
N CYS A 262 8.32 -2.21 -21.09
CA CYS A 262 9.25 -2.36 -19.98
C CYS A 262 9.08 -1.21 -18.98
N ALA A 263 8.86 -1.53 -17.71
CA ALA A 263 8.81 -0.57 -16.62
C ALA A 263 9.96 -0.77 -15.64
N ILE A 264 10.45 0.33 -15.05
CA ILE A 264 11.38 0.30 -13.91
C ILE A 264 10.60 0.69 -12.67
N LEU A 265 10.57 -0.19 -11.70
CA LEU A 265 9.88 -0.01 -10.44
C LEU A 265 10.89 0.32 -9.35
N VAL A 266 10.73 1.49 -8.73
CA VAL A 266 11.60 1.99 -7.65
C VAL A 266 10.79 2.31 -6.40
N GLU A 267 11.44 2.56 -5.26
CA GLU A 267 10.76 2.81 -4.00
C GLU A 267 10.21 4.24 -3.90
N GLY A 268 11.00 5.24 -4.25
CA GLY A 268 10.69 6.63 -3.99
C GLY A 268 10.80 7.59 -5.16
N PRO A 269 10.21 8.79 -5.03
CA PRO A 269 10.30 9.84 -6.06
C PRO A 269 11.73 10.27 -6.38
N GLY A 270 12.65 10.21 -5.41
CA GLY A 270 14.05 10.58 -5.60
C GLY A 270 14.76 9.72 -6.66
N ASP A 271 14.48 8.41 -6.63
CA ASP A 271 15.03 7.47 -7.60
C ASP A 271 14.55 7.78 -9.02
N VAL A 272 13.25 8.08 -9.14
CA VAL A 272 12.66 8.51 -10.42
C VAL A 272 13.37 9.76 -10.95
N TRP A 273 13.60 10.77 -10.12
CA TRP A 273 14.26 12.00 -10.58
C TRP A 273 15.69 11.76 -11.04
N LYS A 274 16.43 10.88 -10.38
CA LYS A 274 17.79 10.51 -10.81
C LYS A 274 17.75 9.77 -12.14
N LEU A 275 16.84 8.83 -12.32
CA LEU A 275 16.67 8.11 -13.59
C LEU A 275 16.29 9.05 -14.72
N GLU A 276 15.32 9.93 -14.51
CA GLU A 276 14.87 10.93 -15.48
C GLU A 276 15.99 11.91 -15.89
N ASP A 277 16.81 12.35 -14.93
CA ASP A 277 17.94 13.24 -15.20
C ASP A 277 19.00 12.58 -16.08
N ASN A 278 19.04 11.25 -16.12
CA ASN A 278 19.91 10.43 -16.94
C ASN A 278 19.25 9.89 -18.22
N GLY A 279 18.07 10.42 -18.60
CA GLY A 279 17.36 10.05 -19.81
C GLY A 279 16.70 8.68 -19.76
N ILE A 280 16.37 8.19 -18.57
CA ILE A 280 15.63 6.95 -18.33
C ILE A 280 14.22 7.32 -17.90
N HIS A 281 13.25 7.21 -18.82
CA HIS A 281 11.92 7.80 -18.70
C HIS A 281 10.80 6.81 -18.37
N ASN A 282 11.08 5.51 -18.31
CA ASN A 282 10.10 4.45 -18.04
C ASN A 282 10.09 4.00 -16.58
N SER A 283 10.48 4.88 -15.64
CA SER A 283 10.52 4.60 -14.22
C SER A 283 9.29 5.13 -13.47
N VAL A 284 8.79 4.35 -12.52
CA VAL A 284 7.70 4.69 -11.61
C VAL A 284 8.04 4.29 -10.19
N ALA A 285 7.51 5.04 -9.16
CA ALA A 285 7.76 4.69 -7.77
C ALA A 285 6.49 4.25 -7.03
N MET A 286 6.68 3.31 -6.07
CA MET A 286 5.63 2.68 -5.27
C MET A 286 5.27 3.46 -3.99
N PHE A 287 6.03 4.47 -3.59
CA PHE A 287 5.99 5.13 -2.28
C PHE A 287 6.39 4.24 -1.10
N GLY A 288 7.21 3.24 -1.32
CA GLY A 288 7.71 2.28 -0.34
C GLY A 288 8.15 0.98 -1.00
N THR A 289 8.31 -0.07 -0.21
CA THR A 289 8.85 -1.38 -0.65
C THR A 289 7.78 -2.36 -1.15
N TYR A 290 6.50 -1.97 -1.12
CA TYR A 290 5.38 -2.85 -1.45
C TYR A 290 4.63 -2.39 -2.70
N LEU A 291 4.43 -3.31 -3.64
CA LEU A 291 3.59 -3.09 -4.82
C LEU A 291 2.14 -3.53 -4.51
N SER A 292 1.21 -2.59 -4.51
CA SER A 292 -0.22 -2.90 -4.33
C SER A 292 -0.84 -3.52 -5.57
N GLU A 293 -1.99 -4.19 -5.43
CA GLU A 293 -2.76 -4.71 -6.57
C GLU A 293 -3.19 -3.59 -7.53
N SER A 294 -3.60 -2.41 -7.01
CA SER A 294 -3.95 -1.26 -7.85
C SER A 294 -2.76 -0.72 -8.63
N GLN A 295 -1.59 -0.67 -8.01
CA GLN A 295 -0.37 -0.25 -8.70
C GLN A 295 0.04 -1.26 -9.78
N LYS A 296 -0.13 -2.57 -9.48
CA LYS A 296 0.07 -3.62 -10.47
C LYS A 296 -0.93 -3.51 -11.64
N ASP A 297 -2.21 -3.25 -11.36
CA ASP A 297 -3.23 -3.03 -12.40
C ASP A 297 -2.85 -1.86 -13.33
N LEU A 298 -2.24 -0.79 -12.79
CA LEU A 298 -1.73 0.32 -13.61
C LEU A 298 -0.63 -0.13 -14.58
N LEU A 299 0.27 -1.01 -14.15
CA LEU A 299 1.31 -1.57 -15.02
C LEU A 299 0.71 -2.52 -16.08
N ASP A 300 -0.29 -3.32 -15.70
CA ASP A 300 -1.00 -4.22 -16.63
C ASP A 300 -1.72 -3.44 -17.74
N ILE A 301 -2.34 -2.31 -17.40
CA ILE A 301 -3.03 -1.41 -18.36
C ILE A 301 -2.05 -0.85 -19.40
N LEU A 302 -0.80 -0.60 -19.02
CA LEU A 302 0.24 -0.10 -19.95
C LEU A 302 0.85 -1.20 -20.84
N GLY A 303 0.40 -2.44 -20.71
CA GLY A 303 0.96 -3.57 -21.48
C GLY A 303 2.39 -3.92 -21.06
N THR A 304 2.74 -3.69 -19.80
CA THR A 304 4.05 -4.04 -19.25
C THR A 304 4.29 -5.55 -19.37
N MET A 305 5.38 -5.95 -19.99
CA MET A 305 5.81 -7.36 -20.11
C MET A 305 7.10 -7.63 -19.33
N SER A 306 7.98 -6.64 -19.23
CA SER A 306 9.22 -6.70 -18.44
C SER A 306 9.16 -5.70 -17.30
N LEU A 307 9.57 -6.11 -16.09
CA LEU A 307 9.62 -5.27 -14.91
C LEU A 307 11.02 -5.34 -14.30
N ILE A 308 11.72 -4.22 -14.30
CA ILE A 308 13.01 -4.05 -13.63
C ILE A 308 12.71 -3.50 -12.24
N VAL A 309 13.00 -4.27 -11.20
CA VAL A 309 12.70 -3.92 -9.81
C VAL A 309 13.99 -3.49 -9.13
N ILE A 310 14.04 -2.23 -8.71
CA ILE A 310 15.18 -1.65 -8.01
C ILE A 310 14.68 -1.17 -6.64
N THR A 311 15.01 -1.93 -5.61
CA THR A 311 14.73 -1.63 -4.20
C THR A 311 16.01 -1.25 -3.49
N ASP A 312 15.88 -0.53 -2.36
CA ASP A 312 17.01 -0.17 -1.51
C ASP A 312 17.76 -1.43 -1.02
N ASN A 313 19.08 -1.34 -0.88
CA ASN A 313 19.91 -2.48 -0.46
C ASN A 313 19.87 -2.73 1.05
N ASP A 314 18.71 -2.58 1.65
CA ASP A 314 18.45 -2.88 3.06
C ASP A 314 17.54 -4.12 3.22
N ASN A 315 17.20 -4.45 4.47
CA ASN A 315 16.33 -5.59 4.75
C ASN A 315 14.90 -5.38 4.25
N ALA A 316 14.38 -4.15 4.28
CA ALA A 316 13.02 -3.84 3.83
C ALA A 316 12.92 -3.97 2.30
N GLY A 317 13.90 -3.45 1.56
CA GLY A 317 13.99 -3.58 0.11
C GLY A 317 14.12 -5.04 -0.35
N LYS A 318 14.91 -5.87 0.37
CA LYS A 318 15.00 -7.32 0.07
C LYS A 318 13.67 -8.04 0.25
N ILE A 319 12.96 -7.78 1.34
CA ILE A 319 11.61 -8.35 1.59
C ILE A 319 10.63 -7.86 0.52
N GLY A 320 10.71 -6.58 0.14
CA GLY A 320 9.92 -6.00 -0.94
C GLY A 320 10.15 -6.70 -2.28
N ALA A 321 11.42 -6.87 -2.68
CA ALA A 321 11.80 -7.57 -3.89
C ALA A 321 11.29 -9.03 -3.94
N GLU A 322 11.40 -9.77 -2.83
CA GLU A 322 10.84 -11.13 -2.72
C GLU A 322 9.30 -11.14 -2.83
N SER A 323 8.64 -10.15 -2.24
CA SER A 323 7.18 -10.01 -2.34
C SER A 323 6.74 -9.75 -3.78
N ILE A 324 7.42 -8.82 -4.48
CA ILE A 324 7.16 -8.52 -5.89
C ILE A 324 7.45 -9.74 -6.77
N MET A 325 8.52 -10.48 -6.49
CA MET A 325 8.82 -11.72 -7.22
C MET A 325 7.68 -12.74 -7.10
N LYS A 326 7.13 -12.94 -5.91
CA LYS A 326 5.99 -13.86 -5.68
C LYS A 326 4.71 -13.39 -6.36
N GLN A 327 4.43 -12.08 -6.30
CA GLN A 327 3.22 -11.49 -6.86
C GLN A 327 3.25 -11.42 -8.38
N CYS A 328 4.40 -11.03 -8.95
CA CYS A 328 4.55 -10.63 -10.35
C CYS A 328 5.22 -11.68 -11.24
N GLY A 329 5.91 -12.67 -10.66
CA GLY A 329 6.76 -13.60 -11.43
C GLY A 329 6.02 -14.50 -12.43
N LYS A 330 4.69 -14.59 -12.36
CA LYS A 330 3.85 -15.28 -13.36
C LYS A 330 3.29 -14.35 -14.44
N THR A 331 3.40 -13.03 -14.23
CA THR A 331 2.81 -12.01 -15.12
C THR A 331 3.86 -11.31 -15.94
N TYR A 332 5.00 -10.95 -15.32
CA TYR A 332 6.07 -10.19 -15.97
C TYR A 332 7.38 -10.98 -16.00
N ARG A 333 8.22 -10.67 -16.97
CA ARG A 333 9.64 -11.03 -16.90
C ARG A 333 10.33 -10.07 -15.94
N LEU A 334 10.85 -10.62 -14.82
CA LEU A 334 11.42 -9.84 -13.74
C LEU A 334 12.93 -9.75 -13.82
N PHE A 335 13.46 -8.55 -13.57
CA PHE A 335 14.89 -8.25 -13.45
C PHE A 335 15.13 -7.59 -12.09
N PHE A 336 16.11 -8.10 -11.35
CA PHE A 336 16.53 -7.56 -10.05
C PHE A 336 18.02 -7.20 -10.13
N PRO A 337 18.36 -6.01 -10.62
CA PRO A 337 19.76 -5.62 -10.74
C PRO A 337 20.41 -5.44 -9.36
N LYS A 338 21.67 -5.85 -9.26
CA LYS A 338 22.51 -5.51 -8.11
C LYS A 338 23.26 -4.24 -8.46
N LEU A 339 22.92 -3.15 -7.78
CA LEU A 339 23.57 -1.86 -7.95
C LEU A 339 24.80 -1.76 -7.06
N SER A 340 25.79 -0.97 -7.49
CA SER A 340 27.03 -0.70 -6.73
C SER A 340 26.80 0.20 -5.51
N ARG A 341 25.68 0.95 -5.50
CA ARG A 341 25.25 1.81 -4.38
C ARG A 341 23.99 1.29 -3.71
N GLY A 342 23.67 1.85 -2.53
CA GLY A 342 22.56 1.43 -1.69
C GLY A 342 21.20 1.73 -2.28
N ASP A 343 21.04 2.88 -2.96
CA ASP A 343 19.85 3.29 -3.70
C ASP A 343 20.23 4.09 -4.95
N VAL A 344 19.28 4.26 -5.87
CA VAL A 344 19.47 5.03 -7.11
C VAL A 344 19.67 6.52 -6.80
N GLY A 345 19.01 7.03 -5.76
CA GLY A 345 19.09 8.43 -5.35
C GLY A 345 20.51 8.87 -4.95
N GLU A 346 21.37 7.93 -4.57
CA GLU A 346 22.78 8.17 -4.19
C GLU A 346 23.78 7.92 -5.33
N MET A 347 23.34 7.46 -6.51
CA MET A 347 24.22 7.13 -7.64
C MET A 347 24.61 8.37 -8.43
N GLU A 348 25.84 8.37 -8.91
CA GLU A 348 26.33 9.36 -9.89
C GLU A 348 25.84 8.99 -11.30
N SER A 349 25.77 9.99 -12.19
CA SER A 349 25.18 9.84 -13.53
C SER A 349 25.90 8.81 -14.42
N ASP A 350 27.20 8.73 -14.35
CA ASP A 350 28.00 7.74 -15.09
C ASP A 350 27.74 6.32 -14.61
N VAL A 351 27.55 6.13 -13.30
CA VAL A 351 27.22 4.83 -12.69
C VAL A 351 25.81 4.39 -13.08
N ILE A 352 24.82 5.30 -13.03
CA ILE A 352 23.44 5.01 -13.49
C ILE A 352 23.47 4.57 -14.96
N THR A 353 24.20 5.29 -15.79
CA THR A 353 24.29 4.99 -17.23
C THR A 353 24.96 3.64 -17.48
N SER A 354 26.05 3.33 -16.77
CA SER A 354 26.79 2.09 -16.99
C SER A 354 26.11 0.85 -16.39
N GLU A 355 25.38 0.99 -15.30
CA GLU A 355 24.77 -0.15 -14.60
C GLU A 355 23.32 -0.40 -15.03
N ILE A 356 22.52 0.65 -15.26
CA ILE A 356 21.07 0.49 -15.48
C ILE A 356 20.71 0.41 -16.97
N LYS A 357 21.32 1.22 -17.85
CA LYS A 357 20.97 1.19 -19.29
C LYS A 357 21.16 -0.17 -19.94
N PRO A 358 22.24 -0.94 -19.71
CA PRO A 358 22.39 -2.27 -20.30
C PRO A 358 21.29 -3.26 -19.87
N ILE A 359 20.78 -3.09 -18.66
CA ILE A 359 19.70 -3.93 -18.15
C ILE A 359 18.38 -3.61 -18.86
N ILE A 360 18.11 -2.33 -19.11
CA ILE A 360 16.94 -1.90 -19.87
C ILE A 360 17.01 -2.45 -21.29
N GLU A 361 18.16 -2.31 -21.96
CA GLU A 361 18.39 -2.83 -23.31
C GLU A 361 18.19 -4.35 -23.36
N SER A 362 18.69 -5.08 -22.37
CA SER A 362 18.47 -6.52 -22.23
C SER A 362 17.00 -6.87 -22.00
N ALA A 363 16.31 -6.13 -21.15
CA ALA A 363 14.90 -6.35 -20.84
C ALA A 363 14.01 -6.10 -22.06
N VAL A 364 14.28 -5.05 -22.84
CA VAL A 364 13.53 -4.70 -24.06
C VAL A 364 13.86 -5.67 -25.20
N SER A 365 15.14 -5.95 -25.46
CA SER A 365 15.53 -6.86 -26.54
C SER A 365 15.01 -8.29 -26.33
N SER A 366 14.87 -8.70 -25.10
CA SER A 366 14.31 -10.01 -24.75
C SER A 366 12.82 -10.18 -25.10
N LEU A 367 12.12 -9.10 -25.47
CA LEU A 367 10.73 -9.10 -25.91
C LEU A 367 10.58 -9.14 -27.45
N GLN A 368 11.69 -8.94 -28.17
CA GLN A 368 11.70 -8.85 -29.65
C GLN A 368 12.02 -10.19 -30.34
N VAL A 369 12.08 -11.31 -29.61
CA VAL A 369 12.40 -12.66 -30.14
C VAL A 369 11.14 -13.45 -30.43
#